data_8a8f35780e1d912033702ff73ac454b3
#
_entry.id   8a8f35780e1d912033702ff73ac454b3
#
_cell.length_a   1.000
_cell.length_b   1.000
_cell.length_c   1.000
_cell.angle_alpha   90.00
_cell.angle_beta   90.00
_cell.angle_gamma   90.00
#
_symmetry.space_group_name_H-M   'P 1'
#
loop_
_entity.id
_entity.type
_entity.pdbx_description
1 polymer ?
#
loop_
_entity_poly.entity_id
_entity_poly.type
_entity_poly.pdbx_seq_one_letter_code
_entity_poly.pdbx_strand_id
1 'polypeptide(L)' 'MKTYEVNPRPVELGGGWNLKFYEDGDEMGGGVFPPVPNPENPDFDAAYQDALDEGEGWISD' A
#
# COMPACT_ATOMS: atom_id res chain seq x y z
N MET A 1 -8.83 -17.33 4.69
CA MET A 1 -8.95 -15.99 5.30
C MET A 1 -8.12 -14.99 4.52
N LYS A 2 -8.73 -13.89 4.11
CA LYS A 2 -8.04 -12.82 3.40
C LYS A 2 -7.41 -11.86 4.39
N THR A 3 -6.14 -11.52 4.15
CA THR A 3 -5.43 -10.52 4.93
C THR A 3 -4.64 -9.61 3.99
N TYR A 4 -4.14 -8.52 4.52
CA TYR A 4 -3.26 -7.64 3.75
C TYR A 4 -2.18 -7.05 4.66
N GLU A 5 -1.14 -6.53 4.03
CA GLU A 5 -0.01 -5.96 4.73
C GLU A 5 0.45 -4.70 3.99
N VAL A 6 0.72 -3.64 4.73
CA VAL A 6 1.22 -2.37 4.18
C VAL A 6 2.59 -2.12 4.79
N ASN A 7 3.61 -2.00 3.95
CA ASN A 7 5.00 -1.80 4.38
C ASN A 7 5.59 -0.56 3.71
N PRO A 8 6.45 0.20 4.42
CA PRO A 8 7.11 1.35 3.82
C PRO A 8 8.13 0.90 2.76
N ARG A 9 8.24 1.67 1.67
CA ARG A 9 9.24 1.45 0.64
C ARG A 9 10.50 2.25 0.95
N PRO A 10 11.69 1.71 0.63
CA PRO A 10 12.93 2.47 0.79
C PRO A 10 12.93 3.78 0.01
N VAL A 11 13.52 4.81 0.58
CA VAL A 11 13.62 6.13 -0.03
C VAL A 11 14.36 6.05 -1.38
N GLU A 12 15.36 5.17 -1.48
CA GLU A 12 16.13 4.97 -2.71
C GLU A 12 15.27 4.51 -3.88
N LEU A 13 14.13 3.87 -3.59
CA LEU A 13 13.19 3.40 -4.60
C LEU A 13 12.03 4.38 -4.83
N GLY A 14 12.11 5.58 -4.24
CA GLY A 14 11.07 6.58 -4.37
C GLY A 14 10.16 6.73 -3.16
N GLY A 15 10.30 5.86 -2.17
CA GLY A 15 9.47 5.91 -0.96
C GLY A 15 8.05 5.43 -1.21
N GLY A 16 7.12 5.83 -0.34
CA GLY A 16 5.73 5.41 -0.41
C GLY A 16 5.50 4.09 0.30
N TRP A 17 4.53 3.32 -0.17
CA TRP A 17 4.09 2.11 0.52
C TRP A 17 3.91 0.95 -0.44
N ASN A 18 4.18 -0.27 0.06
CA ASN A 18 3.87 -1.52 -0.63
C ASN A 18 2.66 -2.16 0.04
N LEU A 19 1.69 -2.56 -0.78
CA LEU A 19 0.54 -3.32 -0.30
C LEU A 19 0.68 -4.75 -0.80
N LYS A 20 0.44 -5.71 0.09
CA LYS A 20 0.43 -7.14 -0.28
C LYS A 20 -0.86 -7.76 0.19
N PHE A 21 -1.46 -8.56 -0.69
CA PHE A 21 -2.68 -9.31 -0.39
C PHE A 21 -2.33 -10.77 -0.13
N TYR A 22 -2.96 -11.34 0.87
CA TYR A 22 -2.76 -12.75 1.22
C TYR A 22 -4.12 -13.45 1.36
N GLU A 23 -4.16 -14.69 0.96
CA GLU A 23 -5.30 -15.56 1.23
C GLU A 23 -4.76 -16.86 1.82
N ASP A 24 -5.17 -17.16 3.05
CA ASP A 24 -4.70 -18.33 3.81
C ASP A 24 -3.17 -18.42 3.88
N GLY A 25 -2.51 -17.25 3.95
CA GLY A 25 -1.05 -17.16 4.03
C GLY A 25 -0.32 -17.09 2.70
N ASP A 26 -1.01 -17.30 1.59
CA ASP A 26 -0.43 -17.24 0.25
C ASP A 26 -0.54 -15.83 -0.33
N GLU A 27 0.56 -15.32 -0.88
CA GLU A 27 0.56 -14.00 -1.51
C GLU A 27 -0.22 -14.04 -2.82
N MET A 28 -1.27 -13.23 -2.90
CA MET A 28 -2.20 -13.22 -4.04
C MET A 28 -2.03 -12.00 -4.93
N GLY A 29 -1.22 -11.06 -4.54
CA GLY A 29 -1.01 -9.85 -5.32
C GLY A 29 -0.75 -8.65 -4.43
N GLY A 30 -0.91 -7.46 -5.00
CA GLY A 30 -0.69 -6.23 -4.26
C GLY A 30 -0.40 -5.07 -5.20
N GLY A 31 0.16 -4.00 -4.66
CA GLY A 31 0.49 -2.83 -5.45
C GLY A 31 1.48 -1.92 -4.76
N VAL A 32 1.92 -0.92 -5.50
CA VAL A 32 2.83 0.10 -5.01
C VAL A 32 2.07 1.42 -4.96
N PHE A 33 2.18 2.11 -3.82
CA PHE A 33 1.55 3.40 -3.61
C PHE A 33 2.64 4.44 -3.37
N PRO A 34 3.13 5.08 -4.44
CA PRO A 34 4.14 6.13 -4.29
C PRO A 34 3.53 7.35 -3.60
N PRO A 35 4.37 8.21 -2.99
CA PRO A 35 3.84 9.42 -2.37
C PRO A 35 3.10 10.26 -3.40
N VAL A 36 1.98 10.87 -2.97
CA VAL A 36 1.18 11.71 -3.86
C VAL A 36 1.99 12.95 -4.23
N PRO A 37 2.14 13.27 -5.52
CA PRO A 37 2.89 14.46 -5.94
C PRO A 37 2.30 15.74 -5.37
N ASN A 38 3.18 16.59 -4.85
CA ASN A 38 2.81 17.88 -4.31
C ASN A 38 3.94 18.86 -4.65
N PRO A 39 3.64 20.09 -5.09
CA PRO A 39 4.68 21.06 -5.47
C PRO A 39 5.73 21.33 -4.39
N GLU A 40 5.38 21.18 -3.14
CA GLU A 40 6.28 21.48 -2.02
C GLU A 40 6.81 20.22 -1.35
N ASN A 41 5.93 19.24 -1.08
CA ASN A 41 6.32 18.02 -0.37
C ASN A 41 5.49 16.82 -0.86
N PRO A 42 6.10 15.62 -0.96
CA PRO A 42 5.32 14.42 -1.24
C PRO A 42 4.37 14.12 -0.07
N ASP A 43 3.16 13.69 -0.39
CA ASP A 43 2.17 13.35 0.64
C ASP A 43 2.18 11.83 0.87
N PHE A 44 2.94 11.40 1.88
CA PHE A 44 3.03 10.00 2.25
C PHE A 44 1.77 9.51 2.96
N ASP A 45 1.09 10.41 3.70
CA ASP A 45 -0.12 10.03 4.42
C ASP A 45 -1.27 9.70 3.46
N ALA A 46 -1.42 10.46 2.38
CA ALA A 46 -2.43 10.17 1.37
C ALA A 46 -2.17 8.81 0.71
N ALA A 47 -0.91 8.52 0.38
CA ALA A 47 -0.54 7.22 -0.20
C ALA A 47 -0.84 6.08 0.77
N TYR A 48 -0.56 6.28 2.07
CA TYR A 48 -0.84 5.27 3.09
C TYR A 48 -2.35 4.99 3.19
N GLN A 49 -3.17 6.04 3.21
CA GLN A 49 -4.62 5.87 3.26
C GLN A 49 -5.15 5.15 2.01
N ASP A 50 -4.62 5.46 0.84
CA ASP A 50 -5.00 4.77 -0.39
C ASP A 50 -4.67 3.28 -0.29
N ALA A 51 -3.50 2.93 0.25
CA ALA A 51 -3.11 1.54 0.42
C ALA A 51 -4.05 0.82 1.40
N LEU A 52 -4.40 1.48 2.52
CA LEU A 52 -5.34 0.91 3.48
C LEU A 52 -6.71 0.68 2.86
N ASP A 53 -7.21 1.63 2.07
CA ASP A 53 -8.51 1.51 1.41
C ASP A 53 -8.53 0.31 0.47
N GLU A 54 -7.47 0.11 -0.30
CA GLU A 54 -7.36 -1.06 -1.18
C GLU A 54 -7.31 -2.36 -0.39
N GLY A 55 -6.56 -2.37 0.72
CA GLY A 55 -6.49 -3.55 1.60
C GLY A 55 -7.84 -3.90 2.20
N GLU A 56 -8.57 -2.89 2.66
CA GLU A 56 -9.92 -3.11 3.21
C GLU A 56 -10.86 -3.65 2.14
N GLY A 57 -10.77 -3.17 0.91
CA GLY A 57 -11.55 -3.70 -0.20
C GLY A 57 -11.25 -5.16 -0.46
N TRP A 58 -9.99 -5.56 -0.35
CA TRP A 58 -9.57 -6.94 -0.52
C TRP A 58 -10.22 -7.87 0.50
N ILE A 59 -10.19 -7.50 1.79
CA ILE A 59 -10.72 -8.37 2.84
C ILE A 59 -12.25 -8.34 2.90
N SER A 60 -12.88 -7.31 2.30
CA SER A 60 -14.34 -7.17 2.29
C SER A 60 -15.00 -7.90 1.13
N ASP A 61 -14.24 -8.34 0.15
CA ASP A 61 -14.79 -9.05 -1.02
C ASP A 61 -15.21 -10.48 -0.70
#